data_d9986368f617964926efe48243147f6d
#
_entry.id   d9986368f617964926efe48243147f6d
#
_cell.length_a   1.000
_cell.length_b   1.000
_cell.length_c   1.000
_cell.angle_alpha   90.00
_cell.angle_beta   90.00
_cell.angle_gamma   90.00
#
_symmetry.space_group_name_H-M   'P 1'
#
loop_
_entity.id
_entity.type
_entity.pdbx_description
1 polymer ?
#
loop_
_entity_poly.entity_id
_entity_poly.type
_entity_poly.pdbx_seq_one_letter_code
_entity_poly.pdbx_strand_id
1 'polypeptide(L)'
;ILNGADISCSVAPAVIFYNVYECATDEATNDVDTSAAGANVIIADGTVNEINGSYVEKIYKPETVVLNDEKTEVEDAKKLHKYDGAFYSKMSMNINGEKENSGVLNIAAANEGLDSEMHLTVNGGIINIKSGNDGINTNEDGVSVTTVNGGKLTIKVTGDTGEGDGIDSN
;
A
#
# COMPACT_ATOMS: atom_id res chain seq x y z
N ILE A 1 -3.41 3.13 -16.06
CA ILE A 1 -4.09 4.44 -15.97
C ILE A 1 -5.47 4.20 -15.38
N LEU A 2 -5.80 4.92 -14.31
CA LEU A 2 -7.14 4.96 -13.72
C LEU A 2 -7.93 6.08 -14.39
N ASN A 3 -8.99 5.73 -15.10
CA ASN A 3 -9.80 6.65 -15.88
C ASN A 3 -11.30 6.37 -15.65
N GLY A 4 -11.79 6.74 -14.49
CA GLY A 4 -13.14 6.43 -14.02
C GLY A 4 -13.30 4.97 -13.62
N ALA A 5 -12.27 4.40 -12.98
CA ALA A 5 -12.31 3.02 -12.51
C ALA A 5 -13.17 2.91 -11.23
N ASP A 6 -13.95 1.82 -11.15
CA ASP A 6 -14.67 1.41 -9.93
C ASP A 6 -14.38 -0.08 -9.71
N ILE A 7 -13.51 -0.38 -8.75
CA ILE A 7 -13.02 -1.73 -8.48
C ILE A 7 -13.27 -2.07 -7.02
N SER A 8 -13.91 -3.21 -6.78
CA SER A 8 -14.23 -3.67 -5.43
C SER A 8 -13.87 -5.15 -5.24
N CYS A 9 -13.18 -5.45 -4.14
CA CYS A 9 -12.89 -6.80 -3.68
C CYS A 9 -13.04 -6.87 -2.16
N SER A 10 -13.92 -7.73 -1.66
CA SER A 10 -14.21 -7.85 -0.23
C SER A 10 -13.36 -8.89 0.51
N VAL A 11 -12.49 -9.60 -0.18
CA VAL A 11 -11.73 -10.74 0.39
C VAL A 11 -10.22 -10.67 0.14
N ALA A 12 -9.76 -9.65 -0.59
CA ALA A 12 -8.34 -9.45 -0.94
C ALA A 12 -8.11 -7.99 -1.37
N PRO A 13 -6.87 -7.57 -1.63
CA PRO A 13 -6.60 -6.32 -2.32
C PRO A 13 -7.39 -6.20 -3.63
N ALA A 14 -7.93 -5.02 -3.89
CA ALA A 14 -8.63 -4.75 -5.14
C ALA A 14 -7.67 -4.62 -6.33
N VAL A 15 -6.44 -4.16 -6.06
CA VAL A 15 -5.36 -4.04 -7.05
C VAL A 15 -4.08 -4.64 -6.48
N ILE A 16 -3.43 -5.50 -7.26
CA ILE A 16 -2.17 -6.16 -6.88
C ILE A 16 -1.13 -6.01 -7.99
N PHE A 17 0.03 -5.44 -7.65
CA PHE A 17 1.25 -5.54 -8.44
C PHE A 17 2.17 -6.58 -7.79
N TYR A 18 2.28 -7.77 -8.39
CA TYR A 18 2.99 -8.87 -7.76
C TYR A 18 4.42 -9.06 -8.26
N ASN A 19 4.61 -9.02 -9.56
CA ASN A 19 5.90 -9.28 -10.18
C ASN A 19 6.16 -8.27 -11.31
N VAL A 20 6.57 -7.09 -10.92
CA VAL A 20 6.93 -5.99 -11.82
C VAL A 20 8.40 -5.64 -11.62
N TYR A 21 8.97 -4.83 -12.52
CA TYR A 21 10.36 -4.39 -12.40
C TYR A 21 10.54 -3.52 -11.16
N GLU A 22 11.59 -3.83 -10.38
CA GLU A 22 12.00 -2.99 -9.25
C GLU A 22 12.80 -1.78 -9.74
N CYS A 23 12.85 -0.72 -8.96
CA CYS A 23 13.71 0.41 -9.28
C CYS A 23 15.19 0.03 -9.20
N ALA A 24 16.06 0.84 -9.80
CA ALA A 24 17.50 0.57 -9.88
C ALA A 24 18.19 0.53 -8.49
N THR A 25 17.55 1.09 -7.48
CA THR A 25 17.99 1.09 -6.08
C THR A 25 17.01 0.29 -5.25
N ASP A 26 17.49 -0.79 -4.64
CA ASP A 26 16.77 -1.66 -3.72
C ASP A 26 17.16 -1.39 -2.24
N GLU A 27 18.04 -0.43 -2.02
CA GLU A 27 18.46 -0.01 -0.69
C GLU A 27 17.73 1.27 -0.26
N ALA A 28 17.27 1.32 0.97
CA ALA A 28 16.71 2.51 1.56
C ALA A 28 17.81 3.58 1.72
N THR A 29 17.64 4.66 0.98
CA THR A 29 18.49 5.85 1.07
C THR A 29 17.59 7.07 1.20
N ASN A 30 18.14 8.21 1.61
CA ASN A 30 17.39 9.47 1.68
C ASN A 30 16.89 9.96 0.32
N ASP A 31 17.47 9.46 -0.76
CA ASP A 31 17.19 9.85 -2.14
C ASP A 31 16.79 8.63 -2.98
N VAL A 32 15.73 7.93 -2.54
CA VAL A 32 15.21 6.78 -3.29
C VAL A 32 14.57 7.25 -4.58
N ASP A 33 15.12 6.83 -5.71
CA ASP A 33 14.56 7.09 -7.05
C ASP A 33 13.73 5.90 -7.53
N THR A 34 12.41 6.04 -7.45
CA THR A 34 11.45 5.04 -7.93
C THR A 34 10.98 5.29 -9.37
N SER A 35 11.57 6.24 -10.10
CA SER A 35 11.11 6.60 -11.45
C SER A 35 11.14 5.45 -12.45
N ALA A 36 12.05 4.49 -12.25
CA ALA A 36 12.16 3.29 -13.07
C ALA A 36 11.32 2.10 -12.58
N ALA A 37 10.61 2.22 -11.45
CA ALA A 37 9.78 1.11 -10.92
C ALA A 37 8.70 0.71 -11.91
N GLY A 38 8.42 -0.61 -11.99
CA GLY A 38 7.45 -1.15 -12.93
C GLY A 38 5.98 -0.94 -12.53
N ALA A 39 5.70 -0.74 -11.23
CA ALA A 39 4.37 -0.40 -10.75
C ALA A 39 4.15 1.11 -10.83
N ASN A 40 3.45 1.56 -11.87
CA ASN A 40 3.13 2.97 -12.08
C ASN A 40 1.62 3.15 -12.23
N VAL A 41 1.01 3.86 -11.30
CA VAL A 41 -0.40 4.25 -11.35
C VAL A 41 -0.46 5.69 -11.82
N ILE A 42 -1.30 5.96 -12.81
CA ILE A 42 -1.60 7.30 -13.31
C ILE A 42 -3.08 7.56 -13.09
N ILE A 43 -3.40 8.61 -12.36
CA ILE A 43 -4.78 9.06 -12.14
C ILE A 43 -5.10 10.10 -13.22
N ALA A 44 -5.98 9.72 -14.14
CA ALA A 44 -6.33 10.57 -15.28
C ALA A 44 -7.05 11.86 -14.82
N ASP A 45 -6.69 12.99 -15.44
CA ASP A 45 -7.25 14.28 -15.10
C ASP A 45 -8.78 14.32 -15.25
N GLY A 46 -9.44 15.00 -14.32
CA GLY A 46 -10.90 15.19 -14.31
C GLY A 46 -11.70 13.93 -14.03
N THR A 47 -11.07 12.82 -13.64
CA THR A 47 -11.77 11.57 -13.32
C THR A 47 -11.86 11.34 -11.81
N VAL A 48 -12.84 10.52 -11.42
CA VAL A 48 -12.97 9.99 -10.06
C VAL A 48 -12.86 8.47 -10.16
N ASN A 49 -11.98 7.90 -9.37
CA ASN A 49 -11.69 6.47 -9.32
C ASN A 49 -11.96 5.96 -7.91
N GLU A 50 -12.71 4.86 -7.81
CA GLU A 50 -13.10 4.23 -6.55
C GLU A 50 -12.43 2.86 -6.45
N ILE A 51 -11.62 2.66 -5.43
CA ILE A 51 -10.96 1.39 -5.15
C ILE A 51 -11.36 0.94 -3.75
N ASN A 52 -12.15 -0.11 -3.68
CA ASN A 52 -12.59 -0.70 -2.42
C ASN A 52 -11.94 -2.06 -2.26
N GLY A 53 -11.09 -2.21 -1.26
CA GLY A 53 -10.34 -3.44 -1.07
C GLY A 53 -10.36 -3.96 0.36
N SER A 54 -9.92 -5.18 0.48
CA SER A 54 -9.73 -5.87 1.75
C SER A 54 -8.30 -6.42 1.80
N TYR A 55 -8.07 -7.30 2.70
CA TYR A 55 -6.81 -8.00 2.92
C TYR A 55 -7.03 -9.51 2.88
N VAL A 56 -5.97 -10.27 2.71
CA VAL A 56 -6.00 -11.72 2.91
C VAL A 56 -5.65 -12.00 4.37
N GLU A 57 -6.49 -12.80 5.05
CA GLU A 57 -6.23 -13.17 6.45
C GLU A 57 -4.81 -13.74 6.63
N LYS A 58 -4.24 -13.51 7.81
CA LYS A 58 -2.89 -13.98 8.16
C LYS A 58 -2.81 -15.49 8.08
N ILE A 59 -2.16 -15.99 7.03
CA ILE A 59 -1.79 -17.39 6.89
C ILE A 59 -0.27 -17.44 7.03
N TYR A 60 0.21 -18.18 8.01
CA TYR A 60 1.63 -18.30 8.29
C TYR A 60 2.26 -19.46 7.51
N LYS A 61 3.54 -19.35 7.21
CA LYS A 61 4.37 -20.46 6.74
C LYS A 61 4.58 -21.41 7.90
N PRO A 62 4.08 -22.67 7.85
CA PRO A 62 4.06 -23.56 9.01
C PRO A 62 5.43 -23.76 9.66
N GLU A 63 6.49 -23.81 8.85
CA GLU A 63 7.87 -24.01 9.29
C GLU A 63 8.47 -22.81 10.03
N THR A 64 7.82 -21.68 10.05
CA THR A 64 8.29 -20.45 10.71
C THR A 64 7.50 -20.10 11.96
N VAL A 65 6.45 -20.88 12.28
CA VAL A 65 5.59 -20.59 13.43
C VAL A 65 6.30 -20.90 14.74
N VAL A 66 6.46 -19.88 15.56
CA VAL A 66 6.92 -19.99 16.95
C VAL A 66 5.71 -19.72 17.85
N LEU A 67 5.43 -20.62 18.75
CA LEU A 67 4.36 -20.46 19.73
C LEU A 67 4.94 -19.94 21.05
N ASN A 68 4.12 -19.21 21.80
CA ASN A 68 4.44 -18.82 23.15
C ASN A 68 4.67 -20.06 24.05
N ASP A 69 5.23 -19.86 25.25
CA ASP A 69 5.54 -20.94 26.18
C ASP A 69 4.33 -21.83 26.52
N GLU A 70 3.14 -21.26 26.52
CA GLU A 70 1.87 -21.95 26.77
C GLU A 70 1.32 -22.70 25.57
N LYS A 71 1.91 -22.49 24.38
CA LYS A 71 1.50 -23.04 23.08
C LYS A 71 0.05 -22.70 22.68
N THR A 72 -0.43 -21.56 23.12
CA THR A 72 -1.80 -21.09 22.86
C THR A 72 -1.86 -20.02 21.78
N GLU A 73 -0.76 -19.29 21.56
CA GLU A 73 -0.71 -18.16 20.64
C GLU A 73 0.57 -18.19 19.80
N VAL A 74 0.50 -17.62 18.61
CA VAL A 74 1.67 -17.43 17.75
C VAL A 74 2.44 -16.23 18.26
N GLU A 75 3.67 -16.46 18.72
CA GLU A 75 4.58 -15.41 19.19
C GLU A 75 5.36 -14.79 18.03
N ASP A 76 5.79 -15.62 17.07
CA ASP A 76 6.46 -15.18 15.85
C ASP A 76 6.11 -16.10 14.68
N ALA A 77 5.99 -15.54 13.48
CA ALA A 77 5.80 -16.28 12.26
C ALA A 77 5.95 -15.41 11.02
N LYS A 78 6.41 -16.01 9.92
CA LYS A 78 6.39 -15.34 8.61
C LYS A 78 5.07 -15.56 7.91
N LYS A 79 4.44 -14.49 7.47
CA LYS A 79 3.22 -14.55 6.65
C LYS A 79 3.50 -15.27 5.33
N LEU A 80 2.56 -16.08 4.84
CA LEU A 80 2.61 -16.65 3.51
C LEU A 80 2.35 -15.59 2.44
N HIS A 81 1.44 -14.66 2.74
CA HIS A 81 1.10 -13.49 1.94
C HIS A 81 1.10 -12.24 2.82
N LYS A 82 1.58 -11.13 2.28
CA LYS A 82 1.55 -9.81 2.90
C LYS A 82 0.51 -8.90 2.21
N TYR A 83 -0.63 -9.44 1.80
CA TYR A 83 -1.68 -8.71 1.09
C TYR A 83 -2.57 -7.99 2.10
N ASP A 84 -2.04 -6.94 2.71
CA ASP A 84 -2.69 -6.22 3.80
C ASP A 84 -3.41 -4.94 3.32
N GLY A 85 -3.06 -4.40 2.15
CA GLY A 85 -3.64 -3.17 1.61
C GLY A 85 -4.71 -3.37 0.53
N ALA A 86 -5.66 -2.43 0.45
CA ALA A 86 -6.63 -2.41 -0.64
C ALA A 86 -5.98 -2.24 -2.02
N PHE A 87 -4.90 -1.48 -2.07
CA PHE A 87 -4.01 -1.30 -3.21
C PHE A 87 -2.62 -1.77 -2.78
N TYR A 88 -2.21 -2.92 -3.28
CA TYR A 88 -1.00 -3.60 -2.84
C TYR A 88 0.04 -3.69 -3.96
N SER A 89 1.30 -3.47 -3.61
CA SER A 89 2.45 -3.76 -4.46
C SER A 89 3.52 -4.54 -3.69
N LYS A 90 3.96 -5.65 -4.25
CA LYS A 90 5.14 -6.36 -3.74
C LYS A 90 6.44 -5.64 -4.08
N MET A 91 6.41 -4.76 -5.06
CA MET A 91 7.55 -4.02 -5.58
C MET A 91 7.33 -2.53 -5.35
N SER A 92 8.36 -1.73 -5.55
CA SER A 92 8.24 -0.27 -5.49
C SER A 92 7.16 0.25 -6.42
N MET A 93 6.40 1.24 -5.96
CA MET A 93 5.22 1.74 -6.65
C MET A 93 5.21 3.26 -6.70
N ASN A 94 4.79 3.80 -7.85
CA ASN A 94 4.54 5.22 -8.03
C ASN A 94 3.04 5.49 -8.21
N ILE A 95 2.53 6.51 -7.52
CA ILE A 95 1.21 7.08 -7.76
C ILE A 95 1.39 8.47 -8.36
N ASN A 96 0.88 8.66 -9.55
CA ASN A 96 1.07 9.88 -10.32
C ASN A 96 -0.29 10.49 -10.69
N GLY A 97 -0.37 11.82 -10.69
CA GLY A 97 -1.40 12.52 -11.45
C GLY A 97 -0.97 12.71 -12.92
N GLU A 98 -1.90 13.07 -13.77
CA GLU A 98 -1.58 13.60 -15.08
C GLU A 98 -1.19 15.09 -14.98
N LYS A 99 -1.26 15.81 -16.09
CA LYS A 99 -0.74 17.17 -16.24
C LYS A 99 -1.36 18.19 -15.29
N GLU A 100 -2.68 18.13 -15.09
CA GLU A 100 -3.42 19.10 -14.25
C GLU A 100 -3.54 18.64 -12.79
N ASN A 101 -3.13 17.41 -12.47
CA ASN A 101 -3.27 16.77 -11.16
C ASN A 101 -4.71 16.85 -10.58
N SER A 102 -5.71 16.83 -11.46
CA SER A 102 -7.13 17.00 -11.11
C SER A 102 -7.87 15.67 -10.93
N GLY A 103 -7.22 14.57 -11.26
CA GLY A 103 -7.77 13.23 -11.07
C GLY A 103 -7.86 12.86 -9.58
N VAL A 104 -8.96 12.19 -9.22
CA VAL A 104 -9.24 11.75 -7.85
C VAL A 104 -9.14 10.25 -7.75
N LEU A 105 -8.46 9.76 -6.72
CA LEU A 105 -8.40 8.37 -6.30
C LEU A 105 -8.95 8.26 -4.88
N ASN A 106 -10.10 7.63 -4.74
CA ASN A 106 -10.70 7.29 -3.45
C ASN A 106 -10.38 5.83 -3.14
N ILE A 107 -9.80 5.57 -1.99
CA ILE A 107 -9.49 4.24 -1.50
C ILE A 107 -10.28 4.00 -0.21
N ALA A 108 -11.08 2.92 -0.19
CA ALA A 108 -11.66 2.40 1.03
C ALA A 108 -11.10 1.01 1.31
N ALA A 109 -10.47 0.86 2.46
CA ALA A 109 -9.74 -0.33 2.84
C ALA A 109 -10.25 -0.91 4.15
N ALA A 110 -10.44 -2.23 4.20
CA ALA A 110 -10.78 -2.92 5.43
C ALA A 110 -9.60 -2.94 6.42
N ASN A 111 -8.38 -2.94 5.90
CA ASN A 111 -7.14 -2.86 6.66
C ASN A 111 -6.32 -1.66 6.17
N GLU A 112 -5.24 -1.85 5.42
CA GLU A 112 -4.38 -0.77 4.92
C GLU A 112 -4.87 -0.20 3.59
N GLY A 113 -4.62 1.09 3.35
CA GLY A 113 -5.02 1.76 2.11
C GLY A 113 -4.11 1.45 0.95
N LEU A 114 -2.95 2.10 0.91
CA LEU A 114 -1.84 1.82 -0.01
C LEU A 114 -0.77 1.04 0.74
N ASP A 115 -0.40 -0.10 0.20
CA ASP A 115 0.57 -1.00 0.81
C ASP A 115 1.64 -1.36 -0.22
N SER A 116 2.91 -1.19 0.15
CA SER A 116 4.06 -1.61 -0.66
C SER A 116 5.07 -2.34 0.21
N GLU A 117 5.53 -3.51 -0.25
CA GLU A 117 6.63 -4.18 0.45
C GLU A 117 7.97 -3.45 0.26
N MET A 118 8.08 -2.59 -0.77
CA MET A 118 9.27 -1.80 -1.05
C MET A 118 8.95 -0.30 -0.95
N HIS A 119 9.48 0.52 -1.84
CA HIS A 119 9.29 1.96 -1.79
C HIS A 119 7.94 2.40 -2.38
N LEU A 120 7.35 3.44 -1.82
CA LEU A 120 6.16 4.09 -2.35
C LEU A 120 6.44 5.57 -2.61
N THR A 121 6.19 6.03 -3.83
CA THR A 121 6.29 7.46 -4.17
C THR A 121 4.96 8.01 -4.66
N VAL A 122 4.48 9.05 -4.00
CA VAL A 122 3.31 9.83 -4.44
C VAL A 122 3.80 11.10 -5.10
N ASN A 123 3.59 11.22 -6.40
CA ASN A 123 4.02 12.37 -7.20
C ASN A 123 2.89 13.36 -7.52
N GLY A 124 1.61 12.94 -7.45
CA GLY A 124 0.50 13.82 -7.80
C GLY A 124 -0.87 13.18 -7.65
N GLY A 125 -1.90 13.93 -8.08
CA GLY A 125 -3.30 13.57 -7.98
C GLY A 125 -3.96 13.97 -6.65
N ILE A 126 -5.26 13.73 -6.54
CA ILE A 126 -6.04 13.94 -5.32
C ILE A 126 -6.36 12.55 -4.76
N ILE A 127 -5.72 12.18 -3.67
CA ILE A 127 -5.81 10.84 -3.09
C ILE A 127 -6.50 10.94 -1.74
N ASN A 128 -7.63 10.25 -1.59
CA ASN A 128 -8.39 10.16 -0.36
C ASN A 128 -8.40 8.70 0.10
N ILE A 129 -7.86 8.44 1.27
CA ILE A 129 -7.79 7.10 1.86
C ILE A 129 -8.64 7.05 3.11
N LYS A 130 -9.48 6.02 3.19
CA LYS A 130 -10.16 5.61 4.41
C LYS A 130 -9.80 4.16 4.69
N SER A 131 -9.09 3.91 5.78
CA SER A 131 -8.56 2.61 6.16
C SER A 131 -9.02 2.16 7.53
N GLY A 132 -9.02 0.84 7.76
CA GLY A 132 -9.26 0.25 9.08
C GLY A 132 -8.00 0.25 9.95
N ASN A 133 -6.83 0.12 9.33
CA ASN A 133 -5.50 0.27 9.91
C ASN A 133 -4.77 1.40 9.15
N ASP A 134 -3.53 1.22 8.74
CA ASP A 134 -2.72 2.29 8.16
C ASP A 134 -3.29 2.84 6.84
N GLY A 135 -3.13 4.15 6.66
CA GLY A 135 -3.48 4.77 5.40
C GLY A 135 -2.50 4.41 4.30
N ILE A 136 -1.23 4.52 4.59
CA ILE A 136 -0.11 4.09 3.76
C ILE A 136 0.82 3.27 4.63
N ASN A 137 1.28 2.12 4.12
CA ASN A 137 2.28 1.29 4.76
C ASN A 137 3.37 0.88 3.76
N THR A 138 4.64 0.94 4.19
CA THR A 138 5.79 0.37 3.47
C THR A 138 6.53 -0.57 4.40
N ASN A 139 6.70 -1.84 3.99
CA ASN A 139 6.82 -2.97 4.91
C ASN A 139 8.21 -3.60 5.05
N GLU A 140 9.20 -3.27 4.21
CA GLU A 140 10.51 -3.93 4.31
C GLU A 140 11.40 -3.20 5.32
N ASP A 141 11.65 -3.86 6.45
CA ASP A 141 12.40 -3.31 7.58
C ASP A 141 13.78 -2.74 7.16
N GLY A 142 14.00 -1.48 7.49
CA GLY A 142 15.26 -0.79 7.22
C GLY A 142 15.56 -0.53 5.74
N VAL A 143 14.62 -0.83 4.85
CA VAL A 143 14.77 -0.66 3.39
C VAL A 143 13.71 0.25 2.82
N SER A 144 12.44 0.03 3.14
CA SER A 144 11.33 0.70 2.49
C SER A 144 11.23 2.19 2.86
N VAL A 145 10.87 3.01 1.88
CA VAL A 145 10.71 4.46 2.06
C VAL A 145 9.42 4.93 1.41
N THR A 146 8.64 5.70 2.16
CA THR A 146 7.49 6.46 1.64
C THR A 146 7.92 7.88 1.30
N THR A 147 7.75 8.28 0.04
CA THR A 147 8.08 9.62 -0.45
C THR A 147 6.83 10.32 -0.98
N VAL A 148 6.59 11.55 -0.54
CA VAL A 148 5.49 12.39 -1.04
C VAL A 148 6.06 13.65 -1.67
N ASN A 149 6.08 13.67 -3.01
CA ASN A 149 6.61 14.79 -3.80
C ASN A 149 5.52 15.82 -4.16
N GLY A 150 4.26 15.40 -4.22
CA GLY A 150 3.18 16.29 -4.64
C GLY A 150 1.80 15.67 -4.50
N GLY A 151 0.81 16.40 -5.00
CA GLY A 151 -0.60 16.02 -4.91
C GLY A 151 -1.30 16.52 -3.64
N LYS A 152 -2.53 16.08 -3.47
CA LYS A 152 -3.33 16.30 -2.27
C LYS A 152 -3.66 14.96 -1.63
N LEU A 153 -3.05 14.67 -0.50
CA LEU A 153 -3.27 13.44 0.24
C LEU A 153 -4.14 13.71 1.47
N THR A 154 -5.24 12.95 1.59
CA THR A 154 -6.13 12.99 2.75
C THR A 154 -6.28 11.57 3.28
N ILE A 155 -5.91 11.34 4.52
CA ILE A 155 -6.00 10.01 5.15
C ILE A 155 -6.93 10.09 6.36
N LYS A 156 -7.81 9.10 6.47
CA LYS A 156 -8.66 8.89 7.63
C LYS A 156 -8.59 7.43 8.06
N VAL A 157 -7.89 7.20 9.14
CA VAL A 157 -7.89 5.91 9.83
C VAL A 157 -9.16 5.79 10.67
N THR A 158 -9.82 4.65 10.62
CA THR A 158 -11.14 4.44 11.24
C THR A 158 -11.19 3.24 12.19
N GLY A 159 -10.15 2.43 12.23
CA GLY A 159 -10.02 1.36 13.21
C GLY A 159 -9.78 1.92 14.62
N ASP A 160 -10.12 1.14 15.60
CA ASP A 160 -10.00 1.46 17.04
C ASP A 160 -8.95 0.59 17.73
N THR A 161 -8.12 -0.10 16.99
CA THR A 161 -7.04 -0.95 17.53
C THR A 161 -5.97 -0.15 18.26
N GLY A 162 -5.88 1.16 17.99
CA GLY A 162 -4.85 2.05 18.53
C GLY A 162 -3.48 1.92 17.86
N GLU A 163 -3.40 1.10 16.81
CA GLU A 163 -2.16 0.83 16.05
C GLU A 163 -2.18 1.38 14.63
N GLY A 164 -3.31 1.98 14.20
CA GLY A 164 -3.44 2.51 12.84
C GLY A 164 -2.84 3.89 12.68
N ASP A 165 -1.91 4.02 11.75
CA ASP A 165 -1.22 5.25 11.42
C ASP A 165 -1.68 5.88 10.10
N GLY A 166 -1.53 7.19 9.97
CA GLY A 166 -1.75 7.86 8.69
C GLY A 166 -0.76 7.37 7.63
N ILE A 167 0.51 7.33 8.00
CA ILE A 167 1.61 6.80 7.18
C ILE A 167 2.53 6.04 8.12
N ASP A 168 2.69 4.76 7.87
CA ASP A 168 3.70 3.91 8.49
C ASP A 168 4.81 3.57 7.48
N SER A 169 6.04 3.50 7.97
CA SER A 169 7.23 3.19 7.16
C SER A 169 8.29 2.58 8.06
N ASN A 170 8.57 1.31 7.86
CA ASN A 170 9.50 0.52 8.66
C ASN A 170 10.97 0.65 8.23
#